data_214ef2ef3d50f59b06984da9250e057c
#
_entry.id   214ef2ef3d50f59b06984da9250e057c
#
_cell.length_a   1.000
_cell.length_b   1.000
_cell.length_c   1.000
_cell.angle_alpha   90.00
_cell.angle_beta   90.00
_cell.angle_gamma   90.00
#
_symmetry.space_group_name_H-M   'P 1'
#
loop_
_entity.id
_entity.type
_entity.pdbx_description
1 polymer ?
#
loop_
_entity_poly.entity_id
_entity_poly.type
_entity_poly.pdbx_seq_one_letter_code
_entity_poly.pdbx_strand_id
1 'polypeptide(L)'
;MSTNGHDPHPESTKDKVLVPEELRPRVPKAMSVAASDSGAGAGIQSDLKTFAAHGVYGTTAIVAITAQSTKGVYAIAEVPDEVIVAQIDMMMEDIGADAAKTGMLSSALIVEVVADRLGAWGVPTVVDPVMISKSGDQLLQRNAVNAVKRHLIPMSRIVTPNIPEAEVLSGRTILTEDDLREAARAIHALGTEWVLIKGGHRTATATDVLFDGVEFIEMPSERIQSLNIHGTGCTLSAAITANLALGMAMVPAVEAAKSYLTGAIRAGYAIGGGHSPVNHFYRFPEMGPSAAQGTSDGARAISTTDGDR
;
A
#
# COMPACT_ATOMS: atom_id res chain seq x y z
N MET A 1 -4.10 17.30 -57.95
CA MET A 1 -3.92 15.90 -57.50
C MET A 1 -2.47 15.77 -57.04
N SER A 2 -2.22 15.87 -55.78
CA SER A 2 -0.88 15.77 -55.18
C SER A 2 -0.94 14.70 -54.14
N THR A 3 -0.25 13.58 -54.41
CA THR A 3 -0.14 12.43 -53.54
C THR A 3 1.01 12.67 -52.59
N ASN A 4 0.68 12.94 -51.31
CA ASN A 4 1.69 12.98 -50.26
C ASN A 4 2.13 11.56 -49.94
N GLY A 5 3.34 11.20 -50.40
CA GLY A 5 4.06 10.03 -50.00
C GLY A 5 4.47 10.17 -48.52
N HIS A 6 4.00 9.26 -47.68
CA HIS A 6 4.50 9.06 -46.31
C HIS A 6 5.76 8.26 -46.42
N ASP A 7 6.92 8.87 -46.21
CA ASP A 7 8.20 8.18 -46.09
C ASP A 7 8.23 7.41 -44.79
N PRO A 8 8.47 6.08 -44.80
CA PRO A 8 8.68 5.36 -43.54
C PRO A 8 10.03 5.77 -42.97
N HIS A 9 10.03 6.26 -41.75
CA HIS A 9 11.24 6.49 -40.98
C HIS A 9 12.13 5.23 -41.01
N PRO A 10 13.44 5.33 -41.29
CA PRO A 10 14.33 4.21 -41.19
C PRO A 10 14.41 3.73 -39.76
N GLU A 11 14.05 2.46 -39.52
CA GLU A 11 14.28 1.79 -38.25
C GLU A 11 15.76 1.88 -37.90
N SER A 12 16.07 2.68 -36.90
CA SER A 12 17.40 2.70 -36.30
C SER A 12 17.64 1.36 -35.61
N THR A 13 18.26 0.44 -36.32
CA THR A 13 18.92 -0.74 -35.76
C THR A 13 20.13 -0.28 -34.93
N LYS A 14 19.88 0.37 -33.81
CA LYS A 14 20.89 0.47 -32.76
C LYS A 14 21.06 -0.95 -32.23
N ASP A 15 22.28 -1.46 -32.33
CA ASP A 15 22.66 -2.75 -31.73
C ASP A 15 22.17 -2.84 -30.31
N LYS A 16 21.03 -3.51 -30.11
CA LYS A 16 20.56 -3.86 -28.77
C LYS A 16 21.57 -4.90 -28.29
N VAL A 17 22.45 -4.51 -27.37
CA VAL A 17 23.23 -5.47 -26.59
C VAL A 17 22.24 -6.27 -25.78
N LEU A 18 21.72 -7.33 -26.37
CA LEU A 18 20.82 -8.26 -25.71
C LEU A 18 21.66 -9.07 -24.74
N VAL A 19 21.58 -8.76 -23.46
CA VAL A 19 22.09 -9.69 -22.45
C VAL A 19 21.31 -11.01 -22.63
N PRO A 20 22.00 -12.14 -22.85
CA PRO A 20 21.34 -13.43 -22.98
C PRO A 20 20.36 -13.64 -21.80
N GLU A 21 19.20 -14.21 -22.07
CA GLU A 21 18.14 -14.37 -21.07
C GLU A 21 18.63 -15.13 -19.84
N GLU A 22 19.50 -16.11 -20.03
CA GLU A 22 20.16 -16.91 -19.00
C GLU A 22 21.08 -16.11 -18.06
N LEU A 23 21.53 -14.92 -18.48
CA LEU A 23 22.39 -14.03 -17.70
C LEU A 23 21.62 -12.85 -17.09
N ARG A 24 20.31 -12.75 -17.34
CA ARG A 24 19.49 -11.68 -16.75
C ARG A 24 19.15 -12.03 -15.31
N PRO A 25 19.49 -11.18 -14.35
CA PRO A 25 19.04 -11.40 -12.97
C PRO A 25 17.50 -11.42 -12.95
N ARG A 26 16.91 -12.41 -12.26
CA ARG A 26 15.48 -12.43 -12.02
C ARG A 26 15.12 -11.20 -11.17
N VAL A 27 14.30 -10.31 -11.69
CA VAL A 27 13.79 -9.16 -10.97
C VAL A 27 12.47 -9.54 -10.32
N PRO A 28 12.35 -9.54 -8.98
CA PRO A 28 11.08 -9.75 -8.29
C PRO A 28 10.09 -8.65 -8.67
N LYS A 29 8.82 -9.01 -8.88
CA LYS A 29 7.78 -8.12 -9.38
C LYS A 29 6.56 -8.15 -8.48
N ALA A 30 6.01 -6.99 -8.16
CA ALA A 30 4.79 -6.88 -7.38
C ALA A 30 3.81 -5.91 -8.05
N MET A 31 2.51 -6.25 -8.00
CA MET A 31 1.44 -5.40 -8.52
C MET A 31 0.63 -4.78 -7.38
N SER A 32 0.38 -3.47 -7.46
CA SER A 32 -0.59 -2.79 -6.61
C SER A 32 -1.86 -2.49 -7.39
N VAL A 33 -3.00 -3.01 -6.92
CA VAL A 33 -4.33 -2.71 -7.43
C VAL A 33 -5.05 -1.86 -6.41
N ALA A 34 -5.05 -0.55 -6.59
CA ALA A 34 -5.56 0.40 -5.59
C ALA A 34 -5.86 1.78 -6.19
N ALA A 35 -6.46 2.64 -5.39
CA ALA A 35 -6.62 4.04 -5.73
C ALA A 35 -5.29 4.81 -5.68
N SER A 36 -5.22 5.90 -6.46
CA SER A 36 -4.13 6.87 -6.48
C SER A 36 -4.36 7.95 -5.43
N ASP A 37 -3.40 8.16 -4.53
CA ASP A 37 -3.37 9.27 -3.56
C ASP A 37 -2.52 10.43 -4.12
N SER A 38 -3.16 11.57 -4.46
CA SER A 38 -2.45 12.75 -4.98
C SER A 38 -1.46 13.34 -3.97
N GLY A 39 -1.66 13.14 -2.67
CA GLY A 39 -0.71 13.52 -1.60
C GLY A 39 0.49 12.56 -1.49
N ALA A 40 0.43 11.42 -2.19
CA ALA A 40 1.49 10.41 -2.29
C ALA A 40 1.92 9.79 -0.94
N GLY A 41 1.10 9.90 0.11
CA GLY A 41 1.35 9.30 1.43
C GLY A 41 0.77 7.90 1.58
N ALA A 42 -0.23 7.55 0.77
CA ALA A 42 -0.93 6.27 0.75
C ALA A 42 -1.14 5.79 -0.71
N GLY A 43 -2.06 4.85 -0.93
CA GLY A 43 -2.43 4.36 -2.25
C GLY A 43 -1.25 3.77 -3.04
N ILE A 44 -1.43 3.70 -4.35
CA ILE A 44 -0.39 3.15 -5.25
C ILE A 44 0.97 3.84 -5.10
N GLN A 45 1.00 5.12 -4.76
CA GLN A 45 2.25 5.87 -4.58
C GLN A 45 3.06 5.39 -3.38
N SER A 46 2.40 5.12 -2.25
CA SER A 46 3.03 4.49 -1.09
C SER A 46 3.50 3.08 -1.41
N ASP A 47 2.69 2.33 -2.15
CA ASP A 47 2.98 0.95 -2.53
C ASP A 47 4.22 0.88 -3.44
N LEU A 48 4.29 1.69 -4.49
CA LEU A 48 5.45 1.76 -5.39
C LEU A 48 6.74 2.18 -4.67
N LYS A 49 6.65 3.19 -3.76
CA LYS A 49 7.79 3.58 -2.92
C LYS A 49 8.27 2.41 -2.05
N THR A 50 7.33 1.65 -1.48
CA THR A 50 7.64 0.49 -0.64
C THR A 50 8.26 -0.63 -1.46
N PHE A 51 7.72 -0.95 -2.63
CA PHE A 51 8.30 -1.94 -3.54
C PHE A 51 9.72 -1.56 -3.95
N ALA A 52 9.93 -0.31 -4.38
CA ALA A 52 11.25 0.19 -4.73
C ALA A 52 12.25 0.11 -3.56
N ALA A 53 11.82 0.45 -2.34
CA ALA A 53 12.65 0.36 -1.14
C ALA A 53 13.03 -1.10 -0.76
N HIS A 54 12.31 -2.10 -1.29
CA HIS A 54 12.60 -3.52 -1.14
C HIS A 54 13.36 -4.12 -2.34
N GLY A 55 13.69 -3.32 -3.36
CA GLY A 55 14.33 -3.83 -4.58
C GLY A 55 13.37 -4.63 -5.48
N VAL A 56 12.08 -4.42 -5.36
CA VAL A 56 11.03 -5.10 -6.13
C VAL A 56 10.51 -4.16 -7.23
N TYR A 57 10.40 -4.64 -8.45
CA TYR A 57 9.79 -3.90 -9.55
C TYR A 57 8.28 -3.80 -9.34
N GLY A 58 7.76 -2.58 -9.21
CA GLY A 58 6.35 -2.33 -8.93
C GLY A 58 5.56 -1.97 -10.19
N THR A 59 4.46 -2.68 -10.43
CA THR A 59 3.43 -2.31 -11.42
C THR A 59 2.13 -1.90 -10.71
N THR A 60 1.21 -1.26 -11.43
CA THR A 60 -0.05 -0.80 -10.85
C THR A 60 -1.22 -1.04 -11.78
N ALA A 61 -2.40 -1.30 -11.18
CA ALA A 61 -3.70 -1.09 -11.80
C ALA A 61 -4.47 -0.06 -10.95
N ILE A 62 -4.72 1.11 -11.51
CA ILE A 62 -5.39 2.22 -10.80
C ILE A 62 -6.89 2.01 -10.90
N VAL A 63 -7.57 1.95 -9.75
CA VAL A 63 -9.02 1.74 -9.68
C VAL A 63 -9.81 3.02 -9.43
N ALA A 64 -9.18 4.01 -8.83
CA ALA A 64 -9.75 5.32 -8.60
C ALA A 64 -8.65 6.39 -8.46
N ILE A 65 -8.98 7.63 -8.70
CA ILE A 65 -8.12 8.79 -8.46
C ILE A 65 -8.74 9.61 -7.34
N THR A 66 -7.93 10.03 -6.36
CA THR A 66 -8.40 10.89 -5.28
C THR A 66 -7.80 12.29 -5.38
N ALA A 67 -8.60 13.30 -5.06
CA ALA A 67 -8.11 14.63 -4.70
C ALA A 67 -7.87 14.60 -3.18
N GLN A 68 -6.65 14.26 -2.78
CA GLN A 68 -6.28 13.97 -1.40
C GLN A 68 -5.04 14.75 -0.98
N SER A 69 -4.99 15.12 0.29
CA SER A 69 -3.85 15.76 0.93
C SER A 69 -3.63 15.18 2.33
N THR A 70 -2.66 15.71 3.07
CA THR A 70 -2.43 15.30 4.48
C THR A 70 -3.60 15.63 5.41
N LYS A 71 -4.56 16.48 4.97
CA LYS A 71 -5.70 16.93 5.76
C LYS A 71 -6.98 16.12 5.52
N GLY A 72 -7.11 15.43 4.39
CA GLY A 72 -8.29 14.64 4.06
C GLY A 72 -8.46 14.35 2.58
N VAL A 73 -9.55 13.63 2.27
CA VAL A 73 -9.96 13.27 0.90
C VAL A 73 -11.11 14.18 0.48
N TYR A 74 -10.90 14.98 -0.55
CA TYR A 74 -11.87 15.94 -1.04
C TYR A 74 -12.79 15.36 -2.13
N ALA A 75 -12.24 14.55 -3.04
CA ALA A 75 -12.99 13.93 -4.13
C ALA A 75 -12.41 12.59 -4.52
N ILE A 76 -13.25 11.71 -5.07
CA ILE A 76 -12.89 10.40 -5.60
C ILE A 76 -13.53 10.27 -6.99
N ALA A 77 -12.74 9.85 -7.98
CA ALA A 77 -13.22 9.48 -9.31
C ALA A 77 -12.80 8.04 -9.60
N GLU A 78 -13.78 7.17 -9.84
CA GLU A 78 -13.53 5.76 -10.20
C GLU A 78 -13.03 5.67 -11.65
N VAL A 79 -12.14 4.72 -11.90
CA VAL A 79 -11.72 4.33 -13.25
C VAL A 79 -12.76 3.34 -13.78
N PRO A 80 -13.15 3.43 -15.06
CA PRO A 80 -14.07 2.46 -15.67
C PRO A 80 -13.57 1.01 -15.52
N ASP A 81 -14.48 0.10 -15.24
CA ASP A 81 -14.17 -1.31 -14.97
C ASP A 81 -13.43 -2.01 -16.12
N GLU A 82 -13.80 -1.72 -17.37
CA GLU A 82 -13.08 -2.23 -18.55
C GLU A 82 -11.64 -1.76 -18.61
N VAL A 83 -11.32 -0.56 -18.11
CA VAL A 83 -9.95 -0.04 -18.04
C VAL A 83 -9.19 -0.71 -16.90
N ILE A 84 -9.85 -0.99 -15.77
CA ILE A 84 -9.23 -1.72 -14.65
C ILE A 84 -8.85 -3.14 -15.11
N VAL A 85 -9.76 -3.85 -15.77
CA VAL A 85 -9.48 -5.17 -16.36
C VAL A 85 -8.29 -5.11 -17.30
N ALA A 86 -8.31 -4.17 -18.25
CA ALA A 86 -7.22 -4.02 -19.21
C ALA A 86 -5.86 -3.73 -18.55
N GLN A 87 -5.82 -2.89 -17.51
CA GLN A 87 -4.58 -2.63 -16.77
C GLN A 87 -4.03 -3.92 -16.13
N ILE A 88 -4.89 -4.71 -15.47
CA ILE A 88 -4.45 -5.94 -14.80
C ILE A 88 -3.94 -6.93 -15.85
N ASP A 89 -4.74 -7.21 -16.88
CA ASP A 89 -4.41 -8.21 -17.88
C ASP A 89 -3.16 -7.88 -18.68
N MET A 90 -3.05 -6.66 -19.20
CA MET A 90 -1.86 -6.23 -19.94
C MET A 90 -0.58 -6.30 -19.10
N MET A 91 -0.64 -5.94 -17.82
CA MET A 91 0.53 -6.03 -16.95
C MET A 91 0.88 -7.48 -16.62
N MET A 92 -0.12 -8.33 -16.41
CA MET A 92 0.11 -9.74 -16.13
C MET A 92 0.63 -10.51 -17.36
N GLU A 93 0.13 -10.20 -18.55
CA GLU A 93 0.56 -10.82 -19.80
C GLU A 93 2.00 -10.45 -20.20
N ASP A 94 2.39 -9.20 -20.03
CA ASP A 94 3.70 -8.70 -20.49
C ASP A 94 4.78 -8.80 -19.40
N ILE A 95 4.49 -8.31 -18.20
CA ILE A 95 5.46 -8.21 -17.12
C ILE A 95 5.30 -9.37 -16.12
N GLY A 96 4.07 -9.70 -15.77
CA GLY A 96 3.73 -10.61 -14.69
C GLY A 96 3.92 -10.01 -13.31
N ALA A 97 3.51 -10.74 -12.27
CA ALA A 97 3.77 -10.40 -10.87
C ALA A 97 4.01 -11.68 -10.06
N ASP A 98 4.99 -11.64 -9.15
CA ASP A 98 5.27 -12.73 -8.20
C ASP A 98 4.33 -12.64 -6.98
N ALA A 99 3.82 -11.46 -6.69
CA ALA A 99 2.77 -11.19 -5.70
C ALA A 99 1.97 -9.93 -6.08
N ALA A 100 0.75 -9.82 -5.59
CA ALA A 100 -0.08 -8.64 -5.76
C ALA A 100 -0.62 -8.14 -4.42
N LYS A 101 -1.04 -6.89 -4.36
CA LYS A 101 -1.85 -6.38 -3.25
C LYS A 101 -3.07 -5.63 -3.77
N THR A 102 -4.12 -5.63 -2.97
CA THR A 102 -5.22 -4.67 -3.13
C THR A 102 -5.19 -3.66 -1.98
N GLY A 103 -5.58 -2.41 -2.29
CA GLY A 103 -5.81 -1.37 -1.30
C GLY A 103 -7.25 -0.89 -1.35
N MET A 104 -7.47 0.45 -1.36
CA MET A 104 -8.80 1.04 -1.52
C MET A 104 -9.40 0.68 -2.89
N LEU A 105 -10.58 0.06 -2.90
CA LEU A 105 -11.32 -0.37 -4.10
C LEU A 105 -12.66 0.34 -4.31
N SER A 106 -13.03 1.30 -3.46
CA SER A 106 -14.21 2.18 -3.49
C SER A 106 -15.58 1.49 -3.57
N SER A 107 -15.91 0.71 -4.59
CA SER A 107 -17.25 0.17 -4.84
C SER A 107 -17.30 -1.36 -4.95
N ALA A 108 -18.51 -1.94 -4.85
CA ALA A 108 -18.72 -3.38 -4.95
C ALA A 108 -18.32 -3.93 -6.32
N LEU A 109 -18.66 -3.22 -7.40
CA LEU A 109 -18.30 -3.61 -8.76
C LEU A 109 -16.80 -3.71 -8.94
N ILE A 110 -16.04 -2.70 -8.47
CA ILE A 110 -14.57 -2.72 -8.56
C ILE A 110 -14.00 -3.87 -7.74
N VAL A 111 -14.55 -4.16 -6.55
CA VAL A 111 -14.13 -5.32 -5.74
C VAL A 111 -14.33 -6.62 -6.50
N GLU A 112 -15.50 -6.82 -7.12
CA GLU A 112 -15.84 -8.03 -7.88
C GLU A 112 -14.91 -8.21 -9.09
N VAL A 113 -14.73 -7.15 -9.87
CA VAL A 113 -13.87 -7.17 -11.07
C VAL A 113 -12.41 -7.45 -10.71
N VAL A 114 -11.88 -6.80 -9.68
CA VAL A 114 -10.50 -7.01 -9.23
C VAL A 114 -10.29 -8.43 -8.69
N ALA A 115 -11.23 -8.94 -7.89
CA ALA A 115 -11.15 -10.29 -7.33
C ALA A 115 -11.19 -11.34 -8.44
N ASP A 116 -12.08 -11.19 -9.42
CA ASP A 116 -12.18 -12.09 -10.59
C ASP A 116 -10.87 -12.12 -11.38
N ARG A 117 -10.30 -10.95 -11.71
CA ARG A 117 -9.07 -10.88 -12.52
C ARG A 117 -7.84 -11.42 -11.79
N LEU A 118 -7.60 -10.99 -10.54
CA LEU A 118 -6.47 -11.50 -9.75
C LEU A 118 -6.61 -13.00 -9.45
N GLY A 119 -7.84 -13.47 -9.19
CA GLY A 119 -8.13 -14.89 -9.01
C GLY A 119 -7.87 -15.72 -10.27
N ALA A 120 -8.28 -15.23 -11.45
CA ALA A 120 -8.03 -15.89 -12.73
C ALA A 120 -6.51 -16.02 -13.04
N TRP A 121 -5.70 -15.02 -12.67
CA TRP A 121 -4.25 -15.07 -12.81
C TRP A 121 -3.56 -15.91 -11.73
N GLY A 122 -4.24 -16.23 -10.62
CA GLY A 122 -3.70 -17.07 -9.54
C GLY A 122 -2.51 -16.45 -8.82
N VAL A 123 -2.36 -15.10 -8.86
CA VAL A 123 -1.24 -14.42 -8.22
C VAL A 123 -1.46 -14.33 -6.70
N PRO A 124 -0.45 -14.68 -5.85
CA PRO A 124 -0.57 -14.54 -4.41
C PRO A 124 -0.90 -13.10 -4.00
N THR A 125 -2.09 -12.88 -3.41
CA THR A 125 -2.61 -11.54 -3.19
C THR A 125 -2.72 -11.20 -1.71
N VAL A 126 -2.15 -10.05 -1.32
CA VAL A 126 -2.31 -9.41 -0.01
C VAL A 126 -3.49 -8.44 -0.08
N VAL A 127 -4.52 -8.66 0.73
CA VAL A 127 -5.69 -7.79 0.78
C VAL A 127 -5.60 -6.87 1.99
N ASP A 128 -5.44 -5.56 1.75
CA ASP A 128 -5.63 -4.52 2.76
C ASP A 128 -7.07 -4.00 2.64
N PRO A 129 -8.00 -4.38 3.54
CA PRO A 129 -9.42 -4.12 3.39
C PRO A 129 -9.77 -2.69 3.83
N VAL A 130 -9.21 -1.71 3.14
CA VAL A 130 -9.32 -0.29 3.50
C VAL A 130 -10.77 0.18 3.40
N MET A 131 -11.36 0.58 4.53
CA MET A 131 -12.74 1.07 4.60
C MET A 131 -12.84 2.56 4.88
N ILE A 132 -11.94 3.08 5.73
CA ILE A 132 -11.95 4.47 6.21
C ILE A 132 -10.52 5.02 6.14
N SER A 133 -10.39 6.30 5.72
CA SER A 133 -9.09 7.00 5.73
C SER A 133 -8.63 7.32 7.16
N LYS A 134 -7.36 7.71 7.31
CA LYS A 134 -6.84 8.21 8.61
C LYS A 134 -7.52 9.51 9.05
N SER A 135 -8.03 10.31 8.13
CA SER A 135 -8.82 11.52 8.39
C SER A 135 -10.28 11.23 8.75
N GLY A 136 -10.73 9.98 8.66
CA GLY A 136 -12.10 9.57 8.95
C GLY A 136 -13.05 9.55 7.75
N ASP A 137 -12.54 9.81 6.54
CA ASP A 137 -13.34 9.81 5.32
C ASP A 137 -13.69 8.37 4.91
N GLN A 138 -14.93 8.13 4.51
CA GLN A 138 -15.35 6.83 4.03
C GLN A 138 -14.78 6.57 2.64
N LEU A 139 -13.95 5.53 2.52
CA LEU A 139 -13.26 5.16 1.28
C LEU A 139 -13.93 3.97 0.56
N LEU A 140 -14.59 3.09 1.31
CA LEU A 140 -15.33 1.95 0.77
C LEU A 140 -16.83 2.19 0.96
N GLN A 141 -17.61 2.04 -0.10
CA GLN A 141 -19.08 2.13 -0.01
C GLN A 141 -19.60 1.02 0.91
N ARG A 142 -20.64 1.30 1.70
CA ARG A 142 -21.18 0.34 2.68
C ARG A 142 -21.63 -0.99 2.06
N ASN A 143 -22.18 -0.95 0.86
CA ASN A 143 -22.61 -2.15 0.11
C ASN A 143 -21.43 -2.99 -0.40
N ALA A 144 -20.23 -2.41 -0.53
CA ALA A 144 -19.04 -3.11 -1.01
C ALA A 144 -18.40 -4.04 0.04
N VAL A 145 -18.71 -3.88 1.33
CA VAL A 145 -18.23 -4.80 2.39
C VAL A 145 -18.62 -6.25 2.10
N ASN A 146 -19.84 -6.48 1.61
CA ASN A 146 -20.29 -7.83 1.25
C ASN A 146 -19.51 -8.38 0.04
N ALA A 147 -19.17 -7.54 -0.93
CA ALA A 147 -18.35 -7.95 -2.06
C ALA A 147 -16.92 -8.34 -1.60
N VAL A 148 -16.32 -7.55 -0.69
CA VAL A 148 -15.02 -7.89 -0.07
C VAL A 148 -15.07 -9.27 0.60
N LYS A 149 -16.11 -9.55 1.40
CA LYS A 149 -16.26 -10.84 2.09
C LYS A 149 -16.49 -12.02 1.12
N ARG A 150 -17.22 -11.82 0.03
CA ARG A 150 -17.64 -12.89 -0.87
C ARG A 150 -16.64 -13.18 -1.98
N HIS A 151 -15.93 -12.18 -2.45
CA HIS A 151 -15.11 -12.28 -3.65
C HIS A 151 -13.63 -12.06 -3.38
N LEU A 152 -13.27 -11.04 -2.60
CA LEU A 152 -11.87 -10.65 -2.44
C LEU A 152 -11.14 -11.47 -1.35
N ILE A 153 -11.77 -11.66 -0.18
CA ILE A 153 -11.15 -12.43 0.92
C ILE A 153 -10.91 -13.89 0.53
N PRO A 154 -11.88 -14.63 -0.11
CA PRO A 154 -11.67 -16.03 -0.44
C PRO A 154 -10.49 -16.30 -1.40
N MET A 155 -10.12 -15.32 -2.25
CA MET A 155 -8.99 -15.49 -3.18
C MET A 155 -7.66 -14.99 -2.62
N SER A 156 -7.66 -14.41 -1.41
CA SER A 156 -6.47 -13.79 -0.84
C SER A 156 -5.54 -14.80 -0.18
N ARG A 157 -4.22 -14.55 -0.31
CA ARG A 157 -3.18 -15.22 0.44
C ARG A 157 -3.16 -14.78 1.90
N ILE A 158 -3.42 -13.50 2.14
CA ILE A 158 -3.53 -12.90 3.48
C ILE A 158 -4.42 -11.67 3.43
N VAL A 159 -5.23 -11.47 4.45
CA VAL A 159 -5.98 -10.24 4.70
C VAL A 159 -5.43 -9.52 5.93
N THR A 160 -5.29 -8.18 5.86
CA THR A 160 -4.60 -7.38 6.88
C THR A 160 -5.48 -6.30 7.52
N PRO A 161 -6.62 -6.62 8.14
CA PRO A 161 -7.50 -5.63 8.75
C PRO A 161 -6.89 -5.00 10.02
N ASN A 162 -7.21 -3.73 10.27
CA ASN A 162 -7.12 -3.14 11.60
C ASN A 162 -8.33 -3.60 12.45
N ILE A 163 -8.37 -3.24 13.76
CA ILE A 163 -9.45 -3.67 14.66
C ILE A 163 -10.85 -3.25 14.16
N PRO A 164 -11.11 -1.97 13.80
CA PRO A 164 -12.41 -1.59 13.25
C PRO A 164 -12.80 -2.36 11.97
N GLU A 165 -11.85 -2.59 11.06
CA GLU A 165 -12.07 -3.38 9.85
C GLU A 165 -12.34 -4.87 10.20
N ALA A 166 -11.62 -5.42 11.19
CA ALA A 166 -11.84 -6.79 11.67
C ALA A 166 -13.22 -6.96 12.31
N GLU A 167 -13.71 -5.97 13.07
CA GLU A 167 -15.08 -5.97 13.61
C GLU A 167 -16.12 -6.01 12.50
N VAL A 168 -15.97 -5.20 11.46
CA VAL A 168 -16.87 -5.18 10.30
C VAL A 168 -16.80 -6.50 9.52
N LEU A 169 -15.61 -7.05 9.31
CA LEU A 169 -15.44 -8.30 8.56
C LEU A 169 -15.94 -9.51 9.33
N SER A 170 -15.66 -9.60 10.62
CA SER A 170 -16.08 -10.71 11.47
C SER A 170 -17.54 -10.61 11.93
N GLY A 171 -18.11 -9.40 11.97
CA GLY A 171 -19.40 -9.11 12.59
C GLY A 171 -19.36 -9.19 14.12
N ARG A 172 -18.19 -9.07 14.74
CA ARG A 172 -17.95 -9.19 16.18
C ARG A 172 -17.35 -7.90 16.74
N THR A 173 -17.67 -7.58 17.99
CA THR A 173 -16.96 -6.50 18.71
C THR A 173 -15.69 -7.05 19.33
N ILE A 174 -14.58 -6.33 19.27
CA ILE A 174 -13.26 -6.76 19.74
C ILE A 174 -12.85 -5.89 20.94
N LEU A 175 -13.06 -6.41 22.15
CA LEU A 175 -12.68 -5.76 23.41
C LEU A 175 -11.49 -6.45 24.09
N THR A 176 -11.39 -7.76 23.96
CA THR A 176 -10.38 -8.63 24.59
C THR A 176 -9.48 -9.29 23.55
N GLU A 177 -8.46 -10.00 24.00
CA GLU A 177 -7.62 -10.83 23.13
C GLU A 177 -8.36 -12.05 22.62
N ASP A 178 -9.26 -12.61 23.43
CA ASP A 178 -10.10 -13.72 22.99
C ASP A 178 -11.08 -13.28 21.88
N ASP A 179 -11.68 -12.09 21.99
CA ASP A 179 -12.51 -11.53 20.91
C ASP A 179 -11.70 -11.35 19.62
N LEU A 180 -10.45 -10.91 19.73
CA LEU A 180 -9.55 -10.72 18.58
C LEU A 180 -9.25 -12.07 17.91
N ARG A 181 -8.96 -13.11 18.68
CA ARG A 181 -8.75 -14.48 18.15
C ARG A 181 -10.03 -15.04 17.51
N GLU A 182 -11.19 -14.82 18.11
CA GLU A 182 -12.48 -15.21 17.53
C GLU A 182 -12.80 -14.44 16.23
N ALA A 183 -12.46 -13.15 16.18
CA ALA A 183 -12.59 -12.38 14.95
C ALA A 183 -11.66 -12.91 13.84
N ALA A 184 -10.41 -13.26 14.19
CA ALA A 184 -9.47 -13.84 13.23
C ALA A 184 -9.98 -15.19 12.67
N ARG A 185 -10.53 -16.08 13.53
CA ARG A 185 -11.16 -17.33 13.08
C ARG A 185 -12.34 -17.06 12.15
N ALA A 186 -13.21 -16.09 12.49
CA ALA A 186 -14.37 -15.75 11.68
C ALA A 186 -13.97 -15.19 10.30
N ILE A 187 -12.90 -14.38 10.25
CA ILE A 187 -12.38 -13.84 8.99
C ILE A 187 -11.71 -14.95 8.16
N HIS A 188 -10.91 -15.82 8.81
CA HIS A 188 -10.29 -16.96 8.13
C HIS A 188 -11.34 -17.89 7.51
N ALA A 189 -12.46 -18.12 8.20
CA ALA A 189 -13.58 -18.92 7.70
C ALA A 189 -14.25 -18.33 6.43
N LEU A 190 -13.95 -17.08 6.05
CA LEU A 190 -14.35 -16.50 4.77
C LEU A 190 -13.51 -17.05 3.59
N GLY A 191 -12.41 -17.77 3.83
CA GLY A 191 -11.65 -18.50 2.82
C GLY A 191 -10.23 -17.99 2.55
N THR A 192 -9.73 -16.98 3.23
CA THR A 192 -8.31 -16.55 3.14
C THR A 192 -7.38 -17.57 3.79
N GLU A 193 -6.12 -17.69 3.31
CA GLU A 193 -5.16 -18.60 3.94
C GLU A 193 -4.59 -18.04 5.25
N TRP A 194 -4.43 -16.71 5.35
CA TRP A 194 -3.88 -16.04 6.52
C TRP A 194 -4.67 -14.80 6.90
N VAL A 195 -4.72 -14.51 8.20
CA VAL A 195 -5.33 -13.28 8.74
C VAL A 195 -4.31 -12.58 9.62
N LEU A 196 -4.00 -11.30 9.33
CA LEU A 196 -3.19 -10.44 10.18
C LEU A 196 -4.07 -9.32 10.74
N ILE A 197 -4.53 -9.44 12.00
CA ILE A 197 -5.24 -8.33 12.66
C ILE A 197 -4.22 -7.38 13.28
N LYS A 198 -4.25 -6.11 12.84
CA LYS A 198 -3.35 -5.06 13.30
C LYS A 198 -3.79 -4.51 14.65
N GLY A 199 -3.04 -4.79 15.72
CA GLY A 199 -3.37 -4.45 17.12
C GLY A 199 -3.07 -3.02 17.54
N GLY A 200 -2.56 -2.16 16.66
CA GLY A 200 -2.07 -0.81 16.98
C GLY A 200 -3.09 0.20 17.55
N HIS A 201 -4.36 -0.18 17.69
CA HIS A 201 -5.42 0.64 18.29
C HIS A 201 -5.64 0.35 19.79
N ARG A 202 -4.94 -0.62 20.39
CA ARG A 202 -5.06 -0.97 21.82
C ARG A 202 -4.08 -0.17 22.69
N THR A 203 -4.45 0.11 23.92
CA THR A 203 -3.80 1.13 24.77
C THR A 203 -2.44 0.74 25.35
N ALA A 204 -2.11 -0.55 25.47
CA ALA A 204 -0.91 -1.00 26.18
C ALA A 204 0.22 -1.51 25.29
N THR A 205 -0.08 -2.34 24.28
CA THR A 205 0.90 -2.92 23.33
C THR A 205 0.35 -2.91 21.91
N ALA A 206 1.19 -2.65 20.92
CA ALA A 206 0.82 -2.74 19.50
C ALA A 206 1.07 -4.17 18.99
N THR A 207 0.52 -5.18 19.69
CA THR A 207 0.66 -6.58 19.28
C THR A 207 -0.32 -6.88 18.16
N ASP A 208 0.20 -7.24 16.99
CA ASP A 208 -0.60 -7.79 15.91
C ASP A 208 -0.72 -9.31 16.08
N VAL A 209 -1.81 -9.88 15.58
CA VAL A 209 -2.04 -11.32 15.64
C VAL A 209 -2.14 -11.88 14.24
N LEU A 210 -1.23 -12.79 13.89
CA LEU A 210 -1.24 -13.55 12.66
C LEU A 210 -1.85 -14.94 12.91
N PHE A 211 -2.75 -15.39 12.03
CA PHE A 211 -3.46 -16.67 12.13
C PHE A 211 -3.47 -17.41 10.79
N ASP A 212 -3.12 -18.69 10.79
CA ASP A 212 -3.04 -19.55 9.60
C ASP A 212 -4.21 -20.54 9.46
N GLY A 213 -5.20 -20.43 10.35
CA GLY A 213 -6.30 -21.41 10.46
C GLY A 213 -6.09 -22.44 11.57
N VAL A 214 -4.87 -22.58 12.10
CA VAL A 214 -4.49 -23.53 13.15
C VAL A 214 -3.86 -22.82 14.34
N GLU A 215 -2.80 -22.05 14.09
CA GLU A 215 -1.97 -21.42 15.13
C GLU A 215 -2.10 -19.88 15.09
N PHE A 216 -2.05 -19.30 16.30
CA PHE A 216 -1.94 -17.87 16.51
C PHE A 216 -0.50 -17.49 16.80
N ILE A 217 0.05 -16.58 16.00
CA ILE A 217 1.38 -16.04 16.17
C ILE A 217 1.25 -14.58 16.59
N GLU A 218 1.67 -14.28 17.80
CA GLU A 218 1.70 -12.92 18.32
C GLU A 218 2.95 -12.20 17.80
N MET A 219 2.74 -11.02 17.25
CA MET A 219 3.79 -10.17 16.68
C MET A 219 3.85 -8.85 17.43
N PRO A 220 4.55 -8.79 18.57
CA PRO A 220 4.67 -7.58 19.36
C PRO A 220 5.42 -6.50 18.56
N SER A 221 4.99 -5.26 18.72
CA SER A 221 5.72 -4.10 18.21
C SER A 221 5.73 -3.00 19.27
N GLU A 222 6.78 -2.21 19.24
CA GLU A 222 6.83 -0.97 20.01
C GLU A 222 5.79 0.01 19.47
N ARG A 223 5.02 0.61 20.36
CA ARG A 223 4.12 1.69 20.00
C ARG A 223 4.89 2.98 19.82
N ILE A 224 4.98 3.46 18.60
CA ILE A 224 5.60 4.74 18.30
C ILE A 224 4.52 5.82 18.34
N GLN A 225 4.66 6.78 19.25
CA GLN A 225 3.83 7.99 19.24
C GLN A 225 4.34 8.91 18.13
N SER A 226 3.61 8.98 17.03
CA SER A 226 3.99 9.80 15.87
C SER A 226 2.75 10.40 15.22
N LEU A 227 2.89 11.59 14.68
CA LEU A 227 1.93 12.19 13.75
C LEU A 227 2.14 11.70 12.31
N ASN A 228 3.24 11.00 12.05
CA ASN A 228 3.62 10.46 10.74
C ASN A 228 3.02 9.05 10.57
N ILE A 229 1.70 8.99 10.46
CA ILE A 229 0.94 7.72 10.43
C ILE A 229 0.12 7.56 9.13
N HIS A 230 0.17 8.55 8.23
CA HIS A 230 -0.53 8.44 6.94
C HIS A 230 0.12 7.34 6.08
N GLY A 231 -0.70 6.43 5.55
CA GLY A 231 -0.27 5.34 4.71
C GLY A 231 0.40 4.15 5.44
N THR A 232 0.36 4.08 6.79
CA THR A 232 0.95 2.95 7.53
C THR A 232 0.35 1.59 7.14
N GLY A 233 -0.97 1.50 6.91
CA GLY A 233 -1.64 0.28 6.43
C GLY A 233 -1.14 -0.11 5.04
N CYS A 234 -1.18 0.83 4.09
CA CYS A 234 -0.70 0.62 2.72
C CYS A 234 0.78 0.20 2.71
N THR A 235 1.63 0.88 3.50
CA THR A 235 3.06 0.54 3.62
C THR A 235 3.27 -0.87 4.16
N LEU A 236 2.51 -1.30 5.20
CA LEU A 236 2.63 -2.66 5.75
C LEU A 236 2.22 -3.71 4.71
N SER A 237 1.04 -3.56 4.12
CA SER A 237 0.54 -4.52 3.12
C SER A 237 1.46 -4.58 1.89
N ALA A 238 1.99 -3.44 1.43
CA ALA A 238 2.95 -3.39 0.34
C ALA A 238 4.30 -4.04 0.70
N ALA A 239 4.80 -3.86 1.94
CA ALA A 239 6.02 -4.51 2.39
C ALA A 239 5.85 -6.04 2.51
N ILE A 240 4.69 -6.52 2.99
CA ILE A 240 4.37 -7.97 2.97
C ILE A 240 4.38 -8.48 1.53
N THR A 241 3.73 -7.76 0.61
CA THR A 241 3.69 -8.12 -0.81
C THR A 241 5.08 -8.18 -1.43
N ALA A 242 5.92 -7.18 -1.17
CA ALA A 242 7.31 -7.16 -1.63
C ALA A 242 8.11 -8.35 -1.11
N ASN A 243 7.97 -8.69 0.18
CA ASN A 243 8.65 -9.82 0.78
C ASN A 243 8.18 -11.18 0.21
N LEU A 244 6.88 -11.31 -0.09
CA LEU A 244 6.34 -12.48 -0.80
C LEU A 244 6.88 -12.57 -2.23
N ALA A 245 6.97 -11.44 -2.95
CA ALA A 245 7.56 -11.40 -4.29
C ALA A 245 9.05 -11.78 -4.29
N LEU A 246 9.76 -11.49 -3.20
CA LEU A 246 11.13 -11.95 -2.95
C LEU A 246 11.23 -13.45 -2.60
N GLY A 247 10.10 -14.16 -2.48
CA GLY A 247 10.04 -15.60 -2.18
C GLY A 247 10.08 -15.95 -0.69
N MET A 248 9.87 -14.97 0.20
CA MET A 248 9.82 -15.24 1.64
C MET A 248 8.54 -16.01 2.02
N ALA A 249 8.64 -16.90 3.01
CA ALA A 249 7.47 -17.51 3.64
C ALA A 249 6.67 -16.47 4.44
N MET A 250 5.37 -16.75 4.73
CA MET A 250 4.44 -15.76 5.30
C MET A 250 4.92 -15.15 6.60
N VAL A 251 5.29 -15.95 7.59
CA VAL A 251 5.68 -15.45 8.92
C VAL A 251 6.89 -14.50 8.82
N PRO A 252 8.05 -14.89 8.23
CA PRO A 252 9.17 -13.97 8.06
C PRO A 252 8.83 -12.77 7.16
N ALA A 253 7.92 -12.90 6.18
CA ALA A 253 7.50 -11.78 5.34
C ALA A 253 6.76 -10.71 6.15
N VAL A 254 5.88 -11.12 7.06
CA VAL A 254 5.15 -10.21 7.94
C VAL A 254 6.08 -9.58 8.99
N GLU A 255 6.98 -10.36 9.61
CA GLU A 255 7.97 -9.85 10.59
C GLU A 255 8.87 -8.79 9.96
N ALA A 256 9.42 -9.06 8.78
CA ALA A 256 10.25 -8.11 8.04
C ALA A 256 9.48 -6.85 7.65
N ALA A 257 8.21 -6.97 7.25
CA ALA A 257 7.34 -5.85 6.92
C ALA A 257 7.04 -4.97 8.14
N LYS A 258 6.79 -5.57 9.30
CA LYS A 258 6.60 -4.84 10.57
C LYS A 258 7.86 -4.09 11.00
N SER A 259 9.02 -4.74 10.90
CA SER A 259 10.31 -4.09 11.18
C SER A 259 10.56 -2.91 10.26
N TYR A 260 10.29 -3.07 8.96
CA TYR A 260 10.39 -1.98 7.98
C TYR A 260 9.45 -0.82 8.31
N LEU A 261 8.16 -1.10 8.55
CA LEU A 261 7.19 -0.06 8.89
C LEU A 261 7.59 0.70 10.17
N THR A 262 8.05 -0.01 11.20
CA THR A 262 8.54 0.59 12.45
C THR A 262 9.67 1.58 12.19
N GLY A 263 10.66 1.21 11.38
CA GLY A 263 11.74 2.10 10.96
C GLY A 263 11.25 3.30 10.16
N ALA A 264 10.32 3.07 9.22
CA ALA A 264 9.74 4.13 8.39
C ALA A 264 8.94 5.16 9.20
N ILE A 265 8.23 4.73 10.25
CA ILE A 265 7.52 5.62 11.18
C ILE A 265 8.50 6.44 12.02
N ARG A 266 9.55 5.80 12.59
CA ARG A 266 10.57 6.48 13.40
C ARG A 266 11.31 7.55 12.63
N ALA A 267 11.62 7.29 11.38
CA ALA A 267 12.32 8.20 10.48
C ALA A 267 11.37 9.14 9.71
N GLY A 268 10.10 9.19 10.08
CA GLY A 268 9.11 10.06 9.45
C GLY A 268 9.46 11.54 9.60
N TYR A 269 9.06 12.34 8.63
CA TYR A 269 9.31 13.79 8.58
C TYR A 269 7.99 14.54 8.36
N ALA A 270 7.93 15.78 8.85
CA ALA A 270 6.74 16.60 8.71
C ALA A 270 6.54 17.07 7.26
N ILE A 271 5.42 16.69 6.65
CA ILE A 271 4.98 17.17 5.32
C ILE A 271 3.52 17.56 5.42
N GLY A 272 3.21 18.77 4.95
CA GLY A 272 1.85 19.31 4.99
C GLY A 272 1.39 19.70 6.39
N GLY A 273 0.13 20.04 6.51
CA GLY A 273 -0.47 20.54 7.77
C GLY A 273 -1.40 19.54 8.47
N GLY A 274 -1.42 18.28 8.04
CA GLY A 274 -2.22 17.21 8.62
C GLY A 274 -1.37 15.99 9.01
N HIS A 275 -1.90 14.77 8.79
CA HIS A 275 -1.16 13.54 9.04
C HIS A 275 -0.04 13.35 8.00
N SER A 276 1.20 13.45 8.44
CA SER A 276 2.36 13.27 7.56
C SER A 276 2.56 11.79 7.20
N PRO A 277 3.15 11.48 6.01
CA PRO A 277 3.48 10.12 5.63
C PRO A 277 4.70 9.58 6.38
N VAL A 278 4.89 8.26 6.31
CA VAL A 278 6.10 7.60 6.76
C VAL A 278 7.26 7.86 5.79
N ASN A 279 8.51 7.68 6.25
CA ASN A 279 9.68 7.73 5.37
C ASN A 279 9.96 6.36 4.76
N HIS A 280 9.47 6.12 3.54
CA HIS A 280 9.66 4.85 2.83
C HIS A 280 11.13 4.54 2.52
N PHE A 281 11.98 5.56 2.40
CA PHE A 281 13.39 5.42 2.02
C PHE A 281 14.37 5.56 3.20
N TYR A 282 13.92 5.35 4.43
CA TYR A 282 14.75 5.52 5.63
C TYR A 282 16.03 4.65 5.66
N ARG A 283 16.03 3.53 4.91
CA ARG A 283 17.21 2.65 4.74
C ARG A 283 18.24 3.21 3.77
N PHE A 284 17.88 4.27 3.04
CA PHE A 284 18.73 4.94 2.04
C PHE A 284 18.83 6.42 2.44
N PRO A 285 19.65 6.75 3.46
CA PRO A 285 19.72 8.10 4.00
C PRO A 285 20.17 9.14 2.97
N GLU A 286 20.92 8.74 1.96
CA GLU A 286 21.33 9.60 0.82
C GLU A 286 20.14 10.00 -0.09
N MET A 287 19.05 9.28 -0.04
CA MET A 287 17.79 9.59 -0.76
C MET A 287 16.79 10.37 0.10
N GLY A 288 17.08 10.52 1.39
CA GLY A 288 16.24 11.24 2.34
C GLY A 288 16.46 12.76 2.27
N PRO A 289 15.58 13.56 2.95
CA PRO A 289 15.85 14.96 3.14
C PRO A 289 17.18 15.09 3.90
N SER A 290 18.13 15.82 3.32
CA SER A 290 19.34 16.21 4.01
C SER A 290 18.93 16.85 5.33
N ALA A 291 19.50 16.40 6.45
CA ALA A 291 19.38 17.12 7.68
C ALA A 291 19.91 18.53 7.41
N ALA A 292 19.00 19.49 7.30
CA ALA A 292 19.37 20.88 7.18
C ALA A 292 20.27 21.17 8.39
N GLN A 293 21.56 21.24 8.17
CA GLN A 293 22.48 21.77 9.16
C GLN A 293 21.96 23.16 9.45
N GLY A 294 21.42 23.34 10.66
CA GLY A 294 21.00 24.64 11.12
C GLY A 294 22.20 25.55 11.12
N THR A 295 22.40 26.30 10.06
CA THR A 295 23.23 27.48 10.09
C THR A 295 22.48 28.51 10.92
N SER A 296 22.77 28.47 12.22
CA SER A 296 22.56 29.60 13.12
C SER A 296 23.49 30.73 12.68
N ASP A 297 23.13 31.45 11.63
CA ASP A 297 23.73 32.74 11.33
C ASP A 297 22.72 33.56 10.54
N GLY A 298 22.20 34.60 11.19
CA GLY A 298 21.36 35.58 10.50
C GLY A 298 20.21 36.17 11.30
N ALA A 299 20.32 36.31 12.62
CA ALA A 299 19.52 37.30 13.32
C ALA A 299 19.97 38.70 12.87
N ARG A 300 19.47 39.17 11.74
CA ARG A 300 19.52 40.57 11.40
C ARG A 300 18.57 41.31 12.35
N ALA A 301 19.20 42.03 13.30
CA ALA A 301 18.55 43.03 14.10
C ALA A 301 17.90 44.06 13.16
N ILE A 302 16.56 44.13 13.21
CA ILE A 302 15.81 45.25 12.64
C ILE A 302 16.04 46.41 13.63
N SER A 303 16.92 47.31 13.28
CA SER A 303 17.09 48.58 13.97
C SER A 303 15.88 49.44 13.65
N THR A 304 15.04 49.65 14.65
CA THR A 304 14.04 50.73 14.62
C THR A 304 14.77 52.04 14.81
N THR A 305 14.91 52.77 13.73
CA THR A 305 15.21 54.20 13.83
C THR A 305 13.92 54.96 13.93
N ASP A 306 13.59 55.46 15.13
CA ASP A 306 12.73 56.60 15.32
C ASP A 306 13.23 57.77 14.50
N GLY A 307 12.35 58.42 13.82
CA GLY A 307 12.61 59.63 13.00
C GLY A 307 11.38 60.50 12.92
N ASP A 308 11.27 61.42 13.87
CA ASP A 308 10.42 62.59 13.81
C ASP A 308 10.19 63.18 12.42
N ARG A 309 8.91 63.36 12.01
CA ARG A 309 8.27 64.65 11.68
C ARG A 309 6.81 64.49 11.27
#